data_be55f6b949d91f276edfcb9332d32866
#
_entry.id   be55f6b949d91f276edfcb9332d32866
#
_cell.length_a   1.000
_cell.length_b   1.000
_cell.length_c   1.000
_cell.angle_alpha   90.00
_cell.angle_beta   90.00
_cell.angle_gamma   90.00
#
_symmetry.space_group_name_H-M   'P 1'
#
loop_
_entity.id
_entity.type
_entity.pdbx_description
1 polymer ?
#
loop_
_entity_poly.entity_id
_entity_poly.type
_entity_poly.pdbx_seq_one_letter_code
_entity_poly.pdbx_strand_id
1 'polypeptide(L)'
;MAIILAAGRSRRMGKFKPLLPFGNQTVIESCVGNLRVAGIEEIIVVVGHRADHIQEALNSVPVKFFMNPNPDAAMSSSIELGVGAISPAAKAVLITPVDHPGVSSSIIRSLVEHWRTGHKLIQPEFEGKGGHPVLIDLAYRHELMSLGEEAGLRRFFANRRQEVLRLPVESPFVAQDMDTWDDYLRLHLAVFGHKPAQLVAPADAND
;
A
#
# COMPACT_ATOMS: atom_id res chain seq x y z
N MET A 1 -10.49 -8.05 1.00
CA MET A 1 -10.11 -6.90 1.86
C MET A 1 -8.74 -6.36 1.45
N ALA A 2 -8.42 -5.13 1.84
CA ALA A 2 -7.08 -4.58 1.67
C ALA A 2 -6.56 -3.89 2.92
N ILE A 3 -5.22 -3.87 3.08
CA ILE A 3 -4.51 -3.08 4.08
C ILE A 3 -3.59 -2.12 3.35
N ILE A 4 -3.71 -0.83 3.65
CA ILE A 4 -2.78 0.22 3.22
C ILE A 4 -1.89 0.58 4.41
N LEU A 5 -0.58 0.50 4.21
CA LEU A 5 0.42 0.81 5.22
C LEU A 5 0.84 2.28 5.09
N ALA A 6 0.35 3.13 5.97
CA ALA A 6 0.56 4.58 5.95
C ALA A 6 1.09 5.14 7.28
N ALA A 7 1.70 4.28 8.13
CA ALA A 7 2.20 4.68 9.44
C ALA A 7 3.55 5.41 9.41
N GLY A 8 4.31 5.30 8.31
CA GLY A 8 5.67 5.81 8.20
C GLY A 8 5.78 7.34 8.18
N ARG A 9 6.95 7.87 8.61
CA ARG A 9 7.23 9.31 8.75
C ARG A 9 7.72 10.01 7.46
N SER A 10 7.91 9.29 6.35
CA SER A 10 8.40 9.84 5.07
C SER A 10 9.74 10.62 5.18
N ARG A 11 10.65 10.20 6.08
CA ARG A 11 11.87 10.95 6.44
C ARG A 11 12.77 11.30 5.24
N ARG A 12 12.98 10.35 4.32
CA ARG A 12 13.84 10.53 3.13
C ARG A 12 13.31 11.56 2.15
N MET A 13 12.01 11.71 2.06
CA MET A 13 11.35 12.66 1.16
C MET A 13 11.30 14.09 1.74
N GLY A 14 11.38 14.25 3.06
CA GLY A 14 11.21 15.54 3.73
C GLY A 14 9.79 16.11 3.66
N LYS A 15 8.85 15.40 3.07
CA LYS A 15 7.42 15.74 2.97
C LYS A 15 6.59 14.51 3.31
N PHE A 16 5.40 14.72 3.85
CA PHE A 16 4.52 13.64 4.28
C PHE A 16 3.84 12.99 3.06
N LYS A 17 4.38 11.86 2.59
CA LYS A 17 3.98 11.14 1.38
C LYS A 17 2.46 10.98 1.20
N PRO A 18 1.70 10.51 2.20
CA PRO A 18 0.28 10.20 2.01
C PRO A 18 -0.55 11.38 1.52
N LEU A 19 -0.15 12.61 1.85
CA LEU A 19 -0.90 13.82 1.53
C LEU A 19 -0.32 14.62 0.36
N LEU A 20 0.70 14.12 -0.34
CA LEU A 20 1.19 14.77 -1.54
C LEU A 20 0.11 14.76 -2.62
N PRO A 21 -0.04 15.85 -3.40
CA PRO A 21 -0.94 15.88 -4.54
C PRO A 21 -0.62 14.77 -5.56
N PHE A 22 -1.65 14.09 -6.04
CA PHE A 22 -1.53 13.07 -7.07
C PHE A 22 -2.70 13.19 -8.05
N GLY A 23 -2.52 13.95 -9.12
CA GLY A 23 -3.60 14.42 -9.95
C GLY A 23 -4.51 15.40 -9.18
N ASN A 24 -5.79 15.09 -9.13
CA ASN A 24 -6.81 15.88 -8.41
C ASN A 24 -7.06 15.36 -6.97
N GLN A 25 -6.25 14.44 -6.51
CA GLN A 25 -6.38 13.77 -5.22
C GLN A 25 -5.04 13.82 -4.47
N THR A 26 -5.02 13.31 -3.27
CA THR A 26 -3.77 12.98 -2.57
C THR A 26 -3.31 11.56 -2.90
N VAL A 27 -2.07 11.25 -2.58
CA VAL A 27 -1.49 9.91 -2.73
C VAL A 27 -2.35 8.84 -2.04
N ILE A 28 -2.78 9.08 -0.79
CA ILE A 28 -3.60 8.11 -0.05
C ILE A 28 -4.99 7.93 -0.66
N GLU A 29 -5.63 9.02 -1.12
CA GLU A 29 -6.91 8.95 -1.81
C GLU A 29 -6.81 8.15 -3.11
N SER A 30 -5.74 8.32 -3.87
CA SER A 30 -5.48 7.53 -5.08
C SER A 30 -5.33 6.04 -4.77
N CYS A 31 -4.57 5.68 -3.73
CA CYS A 31 -4.43 4.28 -3.31
C CYS A 31 -5.78 3.67 -2.92
N VAL A 32 -6.58 4.37 -2.11
CA VAL A 32 -7.92 3.92 -1.70
C VAL A 32 -8.87 3.84 -2.90
N GLY A 33 -8.86 4.87 -3.76
CA GLY A 33 -9.69 4.95 -4.95
C GLY A 33 -9.46 3.77 -5.89
N ASN A 34 -8.20 3.44 -6.18
CA ASN A 34 -7.84 2.31 -7.06
C ASN A 34 -8.29 0.96 -6.48
N LEU A 35 -8.19 0.75 -5.17
CA LEU A 35 -8.72 -0.43 -4.50
C LEU A 35 -10.24 -0.52 -4.63
N ARG A 36 -10.96 0.59 -4.40
CA ARG A 36 -12.42 0.64 -4.52
C ARG A 36 -12.91 0.39 -5.94
N VAL A 37 -12.29 1.02 -6.93
CA VAL A 37 -12.59 0.79 -8.35
C VAL A 37 -12.31 -0.65 -8.76
N ALA A 38 -11.38 -1.33 -8.07
CA ALA A 38 -11.12 -2.75 -8.26
C ALA A 38 -12.16 -3.67 -7.56
N GLY A 39 -13.12 -3.11 -6.82
CA GLY A 39 -14.16 -3.87 -6.12
C GLY A 39 -13.76 -4.30 -4.70
N ILE A 40 -12.76 -3.67 -4.11
CA ILE A 40 -12.37 -3.93 -2.71
C ILE A 40 -13.19 -3.00 -1.80
N GLU A 41 -14.18 -3.56 -1.13
CA GLU A 41 -15.09 -2.79 -0.28
C GLU A 41 -14.52 -2.51 1.12
N GLU A 42 -13.86 -3.51 1.72
CA GLU A 42 -13.29 -3.38 3.05
C GLU A 42 -11.80 -3.01 2.97
N ILE A 43 -11.47 -1.79 3.38
CA ILE A 43 -10.12 -1.25 3.38
C ILE A 43 -9.75 -0.83 4.80
N ILE A 44 -8.60 -1.32 5.27
CA ILE A 44 -7.95 -0.93 6.50
C ILE A 44 -6.79 -0.01 6.15
N VAL A 45 -6.71 1.15 6.77
CA VAL A 45 -5.56 2.06 6.67
C VAL A 45 -4.83 2.03 8.01
N VAL A 46 -3.63 1.49 8.02
CA VAL A 46 -2.78 1.52 9.21
C VAL A 46 -2.03 2.83 9.21
N VAL A 47 -2.35 3.67 10.18
CA VAL A 47 -1.81 5.02 10.35
C VAL A 47 -0.87 5.10 11.54
N GLY A 48 -0.07 6.16 11.61
CA GLY A 48 0.86 6.41 12.71
C GLY A 48 1.11 7.91 12.84
N HIS A 49 2.27 8.36 12.36
CA HIS A 49 2.56 9.80 12.34
C HIS A 49 1.53 10.55 11.51
N ARG A 50 0.99 11.67 12.03
CA ARG A 50 -0.05 12.52 11.38
C ARG A 50 -1.31 11.73 10.97
N ALA A 51 -1.76 10.83 11.81
CA ALA A 51 -2.95 10.01 11.55
C ALA A 51 -4.21 10.85 11.32
N ASP A 52 -4.39 11.91 12.09
CA ASP A 52 -5.49 12.88 12.00
C ASP A 52 -5.61 13.50 10.60
N HIS A 53 -4.51 13.90 9.98
CA HIS A 53 -4.51 14.46 8.62
C HIS A 53 -4.90 13.41 7.55
N ILE A 54 -4.48 12.14 7.73
CA ILE A 54 -4.93 11.07 6.82
C ILE A 54 -6.43 10.80 7.01
N GLN A 55 -6.92 10.82 8.26
CA GLN A 55 -8.33 10.64 8.57
C GLN A 55 -9.18 11.78 7.98
N GLU A 56 -8.69 13.00 8.04
CA GLU A 56 -9.34 14.16 7.43
C GLU A 56 -9.41 14.03 5.91
N ALA A 57 -8.31 13.67 5.25
CA ALA A 57 -8.27 13.46 3.79
C ALA A 57 -9.23 12.36 3.33
N LEU A 58 -9.45 11.34 4.15
CA LEU A 58 -10.34 10.20 3.83
C LEU A 58 -11.70 10.28 4.53
N ASN A 59 -12.11 11.42 5.08
CA ASN A 59 -13.33 11.54 5.88
C ASN A 59 -14.63 11.17 5.15
N SER A 60 -14.67 11.33 3.82
CA SER A 60 -15.79 10.98 2.96
C SER A 60 -15.74 9.56 2.40
N VAL A 61 -14.68 8.80 2.70
CA VAL A 61 -14.46 7.47 2.15
C VAL A 61 -14.61 6.42 3.26
N PRO A 62 -15.45 5.38 3.08
CA PRO A 62 -15.63 4.36 4.11
C PRO A 62 -14.40 3.45 4.19
N VAL A 63 -13.48 3.78 5.10
CA VAL A 63 -12.29 2.99 5.46
C VAL A 63 -12.21 2.83 6.99
N LYS A 64 -11.50 1.81 7.46
CA LYS A 64 -11.24 1.58 8.88
C LYS A 64 -9.80 2.01 9.20
N PHE A 65 -9.61 2.83 10.22
CA PHE A 65 -8.28 3.27 10.65
C PHE A 65 -7.81 2.46 11.85
N PHE A 66 -6.54 2.04 11.82
CA PHE A 66 -5.86 1.42 12.95
C PHE A 66 -4.55 2.15 13.21
N MET A 67 -4.39 2.61 14.46
CA MET A 67 -3.22 3.36 14.88
C MET A 67 -2.07 2.42 15.21
N ASN A 68 -0.93 2.56 14.52
CA ASN A 68 0.32 1.98 15.00
C ASN A 68 0.93 2.92 16.04
N PRO A 69 1.01 2.52 17.30
CA PRO A 69 1.52 3.39 18.37
C PRO A 69 3.02 3.67 18.23
N ASN A 70 3.74 2.84 17.47
CA ASN A 70 5.17 3.01 17.22
C ASN A 70 5.43 3.20 15.71
N PRO A 71 5.35 4.45 15.18
CA PRO A 71 5.57 4.72 13.76
C PRO A 71 7.02 4.54 13.30
N ASP A 72 7.94 4.34 14.23
CA ASP A 72 9.36 4.03 13.95
C ASP A 72 9.65 2.51 13.97
N ALA A 73 8.67 1.69 14.32
CA ALA A 73 8.78 0.25 14.24
C ALA A 73 8.90 -0.25 12.80
N ALA A 74 9.36 -1.47 12.64
CA ALA A 74 9.40 -2.12 11.34
C ALA A 74 8.02 -2.19 10.70
N MET A 75 7.96 -2.23 9.35
CA MET A 75 6.71 -2.33 8.59
C MET A 75 5.88 -3.57 8.99
N SER A 76 6.54 -4.64 9.45
CA SER A 76 5.90 -5.86 9.96
C SER A 76 4.89 -5.58 11.07
N SER A 77 5.20 -4.67 12.00
CA SER A 77 4.27 -4.32 13.09
C SER A 77 2.97 -3.69 12.56
N SER A 78 3.05 -2.87 11.51
CA SER A 78 1.86 -2.34 10.84
C SER A 78 1.06 -3.41 10.11
N ILE A 79 1.74 -4.39 9.52
CA ILE A 79 1.08 -5.53 8.87
C ILE A 79 0.36 -6.38 9.90
N GLU A 80 1.03 -6.75 10.99
CA GLU A 80 0.47 -7.55 12.09
C GLU A 80 -0.77 -6.86 12.67
N LEU A 81 -0.70 -5.55 12.92
CA LEU A 81 -1.83 -4.75 13.38
C LEU A 81 -3.00 -4.79 12.40
N GLY A 82 -2.74 -4.56 11.13
CA GLY A 82 -3.76 -4.59 10.07
C GLY A 82 -4.38 -5.98 9.91
N VAL A 83 -3.57 -7.04 9.93
CA VAL A 83 -4.03 -8.44 9.82
C VAL A 83 -4.86 -8.85 11.04
N GLY A 84 -4.48 -8.38 12.24
CA GLY A 84 -5.25 -8.59 13.47
C GLY A 84 -6.67 -8.01 13.39
N ALA A 85 -6.82 -6.90 12.66
CA ALA A 85 -8.10 -6.20 12.48
C ALA A 85 -9.00 -6.77 11.36
N ILE A 86 -8.51 -7.73 10.57
CA ILE A 86 -9.28 -8.34 9.48
C ILE A 86 -10.44 -9.18 10.04
N SER A 87 -11.62 -9.02 9.45
CA SER A 87 -12.79 -9.85 9.74
C SER A 87 -12.48 -11.34 9.61
N PRO A 88 -12.98 -12.21 10.52
CA PRO A 88 -12.86 -13.66 10.39
C PRO A 88 -13.50 -14.22 9.11
N ALA A 89 -14.45 -13.49 8.52
CA ALA A 89 -15.14 -13.90 7.29
C ALA A 89 -14.28 -13.68 6.03
N ALA A 90 -13.26 -12.84 6.10
CA ALA A 90 -12.36 -12.58 4.97
C ALA A 90 -11.55 -13.82 4.62
N LYS A 91 -11.28 -14.01 3.32
CA LYS A 91 -10.54 -15.17 2.80
C LYS A 91 -9.15 -14.79 2.28
N ALA A 92 -8.97 -13.54 1.84
CA ALA A 92 -7.71 -13.04 1.34
C ALA A 92 -7.52 -11.56 1.68
N VAL A 93 -6.28 -11.11 1.69
CA VAL A 93 -5.90 -9.73 1.94
C VAL A 93 -4.92 -9.24 0.87
N LEU A 94 -5.19 -8.05 0.34
CA LEU A 94 -4.22 -7.24 -0.41
C LEU A 94 -3.44 -6.38 0.58
N ILE A 95 -2.13 -6.36 0.48
CA ILE A 95 -1.28 -5.51 1.32
C ILE A 95 -0.46 -4.61 0.41
N THR A 96 -0.56 -3.30 0.61
CA THR A 96 0.18 -2.30 -0.14
C THR A 96 0.72 -1.19 0.77
N PRO A 97 1.97 -0.79 0.61
CA PRO A 97 2.44 0.49 1.15
C PRO A 97 1.74 1.66 0.43
N VAL A 98 1.69 2.82 1.08
CA VAL A 98 1.05 4.03 0.53
C VAL A 98 1.85 4.67 -0.62
N ASP A 99 3.08 4.28 -0.83
CA ASP A 99 4.00 4.84 -1.84
C ASP A 99 3.87 4.22 -3.25
N HIS A 100 2.78 3.49 -3.50
CA HIS A 100 2.42 2.94 -4.81
C HIS A 100 1.10 3.52 -5.39
N PRO A 101 0.89 4.85 -5.43
CA PRO A 101 -0.38 5.42 -5.88
C PRO A 101 -0.68 5.22 -7.38
N GLY A 102 0.35 4.89 -8.19
CA GLY A 102 0.22 4.66 -9.62
C GLY A 102 -0.28 3.25 -10.00
N VAL A 103 -0.51 2.37 -9.04
CA VAL A 103 -1.01 1.02 -9.33
C VAL A 103 -2.46 1.06 -9.74
N SER A 104 -2.76 0.61 -10.95
CA SER A 104 -4.11 0.68 -11.51
C SER A 104 -5.07 -0.34 -10.89
N SER A 105 -6.36 -0.01 -10.91
CA SER A 105 -7.43 -0.93 -10.49
C SER A 105 -7.50 -2.21 -11.33
N SER A 106 -7.04 -2.20 -12.59
CA SER A 106 -6.98 -3.39 -13.45
C SER A 106 -5.97 -4.41 -12.93
N ILE A 107 -4.79 -3.97 -12.49
CA ILE A 107 -3.80 -4.86 -11.86
C ILE A 107 -4.37 -5.48 -10.58
N ILE A 108 -5.01 -4.67 -9.73
CA ILE A 108 -5.62 -5.15 -8.48
C ILE A 108 -6.69 -6.19 -8.78
N ARG A 109 -7.56 -5.98 -9.79
CA ARG A 109 -8.55 -6.97 -10.22
C ARG A 109 -7.89 -8.27 -10.68
N SER A 110 -6.83 -8.17 -11.48
CA SER A 110 -6.11 -9.34 -11.97
C SER A 110 -5.54 -10.19 -10.83
N LEU A 111 -5.00 -9.57 -9.77
CA LEU A 111 -4.56 -10.30 -8.57
C LEU A 111 -5.71 -11.06 -7.92
N VAL A 112 -6.88 -10.42 -7.78
CA VAL A 112 -8.07 -11.06 -7.19
C VAL A 112 -8.59 -12.20 -8.06
N GLU A 113 -8.57 -12.05 -9.36
CA GLU A 113 -8.98 -13.11 -10.30
C GLU A 113 -8.07 -14.33 -10.20
N HIS A 114 -6.76 -14.14 -10.16
CA HIS A 114 -5.81 -15.25 -9.98
C HIS A 114 -5.97 -15.95 -8.62
N TRP A 115 -6.28 -15.19 -7.56
CA TRP A 115 -6.60 -15.81 -6.27
C TRP A 115 -7.87 -16.70 -6.37
N ARG A 116 -8.90 -16.24 -7.09
CA ARG A 116 -10.14 -17.02 -7.30
C ARG A 116 -9.90 -18.33 -8.06
N THR A 117 -8.84 -18.40 -8.86
CA THR A 117 -8.44 -19.64 -9.55
C THR A 117 -7.59 -20.58 -8.68
N GLY A 118 -7.37 -20.25 -7.40
CA GLY A 118 -6.73 -21.11 -6.42
C GLY A 118 -5.31 -20.74 -6.02
N HIS A 119 -4.72 -19.69 -6.61
CA HIS A 119 -3.40 -19.21 -6.18
C HIS A 119 -3.50 -18.47 -4.83
N LYS A 120 -2.70 -18.92 -3.85
CA LYS A 120 -2.77 -18.41 -2.48
C LYS A 120 -1.86 -17.23 -2.21
N LEU A 121 -0.73 -17.15 -2.90
CA LEU A 121 0.27 -16.09 -2.78
C LEU A 121 0.52 -15.50 -4.16
N ILE A 122 0.21 -14.22 -4.35
CA ILE A 122 0.34 -13.56 -5.64
C ILE A 122 1.09 -12.26 -5.45
N GLN A 123 2.12 -12.07 -6.27
CA GLN A 123 2.89 -10.85 -6.30
C GLN A 123 2.99 -10.35 -7.74
N PRO A 124 2.58 -9.10 -8.04
CA PRO A 124 2.81 -8.54 -9.36
C PRO A 124 4.30 -8.38 -9.60
N GLU A 125 4.72 -8.57 -10.84
CA GLU A 125 6.12 -8.50 -11.24
C GLU A 125 6.28 -7.64 -12.50
N PHE A 126 7.20 -6.70 -12.45
CA PHE A 126 7.61 -5.91 -13.61
C PHE A 126 9.11 -6.10 -13.84
N GLU A 127 9.50 -6.57 -15.02
CA GLU A 127 10.90 -6.81 -15.40
C GLU A 127 11.70 -7.63 -14.37
N GLY A 128 11.10 -8.69 -13.83
CA GLY A 128 11.72 -9.56 -12.84
C GLY A 128 11.72 -9.02 -11.40
N LYS A 129 11.20 -7.80 -11.18
CA LYS A 129 11.08 -7.20 -9.85
C LYS A 129 9.67 -7.39 -9.31
N GLY A 130 9.56 -8.06 -8.16
CA GLY A 130 8.29 -8.20 -7.45
C GLY A 130 7.85 -6.87 -6.85
N GLY A 131 6.54 -6.61 -6.93
CA GLY A 131 5.96 -5.33 -6.53
C GLY A 131 4.78 -5.46 -5.56
N HIS A 132 4.03 -4.36 -5.47
CA HIS A 132 2.82 -4.20 -4.67
C HIS A 132 1.62 -3.81 -5.54
N PRO A 133 0.37 -4.05 -5.04
CA PRO A 133 0.03 -4.79 -3.82
C PRO A 133 0.36 -6.27 -3.94
N VAL A 134 0.65 -6.92 -2.82
CA VAL A 134 0.68 -8.38 -2.76
C VAL A 134 -0.68 -8.91 -2.33
N LEU A 135 -1.13 -10.05 -2.88
CA LEU A 135 -2.33 -10.73 -2.41
C LEU A 135 -1.95 -12.00 -1.69
N ILE A 136 -2.51 -12.19 -0.50
CA ILE A 136 -2.22 -13.31 0.39
C ILE A 136 -3.53 -13.93 0.86
N ASP A 137 -3.69 -15.24 0.65
CA ASP A 137 -4.79 -16.02 1.24
C ASP A 137 -4.68 -16.04 2.76
N LEU A 138 -5.79 -15.89 3.46
CA LEU A 138 -5.78 -15.84 4.93
C LEU A 138 -5.61 -17.21 5.60
N ALA A 139 -5.40 -18.28 4.83
CA ALA A 139 -4.79 -19.50 5.36
C ALA A 139 -3.41 -19.24 5.97
N TYR A 140 -2.69 -18.20 5.53
CA TYR A 140 -1.39 -17.74 6.07
C TYR A 140 -1.53 -16.68 7.18
N ARG A 141 -2.74 -16.48 7.74
CA ARG A 141 -2.98 -15.44 8.75
C ARG A 141 -2.05 -15.54 9.96
N HIS A 142 -1.80 -16.75 10.44
CA HIS A 142 -0.95 -16.98 11.61
C HIS A 142 0.49 -16.50 11.35
N GLU A 143 1.02 -16.83 10.17
CA GLU A 143 2.37 -16.41 9.78
C GLU A 143 2.47 -14.90 9.56
N LEU A 144 1.41 -14.27 9.01
CA LEU A 144 1.35 -12.82 8.88
C LEU A 144 1.30 -12.09 10.23
N MET A 145 0.74 -12.73 11.25
CA MET A 145 0.70 -12.22 12.63
C MET A 145 2.01 -12.43 13.40
N SER A 146 3.01 -13.09 12.80
CA SER A 146 4.30 -13.41 13.40
C SER A 146 5.47 -13.17 12.44
N LEU A 147 5.39 -12.13 11.63
CA LEU A 147 6.41 -11.81 10.61
C LEU A 147 7.79 -11.47 11.20
N GLY A 148 7.81 -10.88 12.42
CA GLY A 148 9.01 -10.39 13.07
C GLY A 148 9.60 -9.13 12.42
N GLU A 149 10.37 -8.38 13.20
CA GLU A 149 10.86 -7.05 12.80
C GLU A 149 11.90 -7.09 11.67
N GLU A 150 12.82 -8.06 11.69
CA GLU A 150 13.96 -8.09 10.77
C GLU A 150 13.62 -8.58 9.36
N ALA A 151 12.52 -9.26 9.19
CA ALA A 151 12.30 -10.06 7.99
C ALA A 151 11.08 -9.63 7.14
N GLY A 152 9.99 -9.26 7.77
CA GLY A 152 8.78 -8.78 7.13
C GLY A 152 8.27 -9.67 5.98
N LEU A 153 7.45 -9.07 5.11
CA LEU A 153 6.90 -9.77 3.93
C LEU A 153 7.97 -10.27 2.96
N ARG A 154 9.10 -9.58 2.85
CA ARG A 154 10.17 -9.99 1.93
C ARG A 154 10.67 -11.40 2.24
N ARG A 155 10.91 -11.72 3.51
CA ARG A 155 11.34 -13.07 3.91
C ARG A 155 10.20 -14.07 3.82
N PHE A 156 8.97 -13.66 4.15
CA PHE A 156 7.79 -14.49 4.01
C PHE A 156 7.65 -15.01 2.57
N PHE A 157 7.75 -14.14 1.56
CA PHE A 157 7.72 -14.52 0.15
C PHE A 157 8.98 -15.29 -0.28
N ALA A 158 10.16 -14.91 0.20
CA ALA A 158 11.42 -15.60 -0.14
C ALA A 158 11.42 -17.07 0.31
N ASN A 159 10.84 -17.36 1.47
CA ASN A 159 10.73 -18.72 2.00
C ASN A 159 9.69 -19.59 1.25
N ARG A 160 8.82 -18.97 0.44
CA ARG A 160 7.70 -19.63 -0.27
C ARG A 160 7.74 -19.42 -1.78
N ARG A 161 8.94 -19.26 -2.33
CA ARG A 161 9.13 -18.93 -3.76
C ARG A 161 8.38 -19.87 -4.72
N GLN A 162 8.26 -21.14 -4.38
CA GLN A 162 7.56 -22.16 -5.22
C GLN A 162 6.04 -22.05 -5.12
N GLU A 163 5.51 -21.41 -4.08
CA GLU A 163 4.07 -21.22 -3.86
C GLU A 163 3.57 -19.87 -4.41
N VAL A 164 4.49 -18.94 -4.69
CA VAL A 164 4.17 -17.59 -5.13
C VAL A 164 3.92 -17.56 -6.63
N LEU A 165 2.72 -17.18 -7.03
CA LEU A 165 2.48 -16.75 -8.40
C LEU A 165 3.11 -15.36 -8.59
N ARG A 166 4.19 -15.31 -9.38
CA ARG A 166 4.74 -14.07 -9.93
C ARG A 166 3.90 -13.68 -11.13
N LEU A 167 3.04 -12.67 -10.98
CA LEU A 167 2.12 -12.24 -12.02
C LEU A 167 2.80 -11.14 -12.86
N PRO A 168 3.22 -11.42 -14.10
CA PRO A 168 3.82 -10.41 -14.97
C PRO A 168 2.80 -9.31 -15.28
N VAL A 169 3.23 -8.05 -15.14
CA VAL A 169 2.43 -6.86 -15.50
C VAL A 169 3.27 -5.90 -16.31
N GLU A 170 2.64 -5.11 -17.17
CA GLU A 170 3.34 -4.13 -18.02
C GLU A 170 3.63 -2.79 -17.30
N SER A 171 3.05 -2.59 -16.12
CA SER A 171 3.17 -1.33 -15.39
C SER A 171 4.36 -1.34 -14.44
N PRO A 172 5.31 -0.40 -14.58
CA PRO A 172 6.44 -0.26 -13.67
C PRO A 172 6.02 0.16 -12.26
N PHE A 173 4.84 0.74 -12.10
CA PHE A 173 4.36 1.33 -10.84
C PHE A 173 4.14 0.31 -9.72
N VAL A 174 4.07 -0.97 -10.05
CA VAL A 174 4.02 -2.03 -9.03
C VAL A 174 5.35 -2.19 -8.28
N ALA A 175 6.47 -1.88 -8.93
CA ALA A 175 7.83 -2.08 -8.43
C ALA A 175 8.62 -0.76 -8.23
N GLN A 176 7.95 0.38 -8.38
CA GLN A 176 8.55 1.70 -8.19
C GLN A 176 8.04 2.33 -6.89
N ASP A 177 8.91 2.38 -5.89
CA ASP A 177 8.65 3.07 -4.64
C ASP A 177 8.77 4.58 -4.84
N MET A 178 7.94 5.35 -4.14
CA MET A 178 8.00 6.81 -4.12
C MET A 178 8.76 7.27 -2.85
N ASP A 179 10.06 7.07 -2.81
CA ASP A 179 10.88 7.29 -1.62
C ASP A 179 11.51 8.68 -1.52
N THR A 180 11.85 9.27 -2.67
CA THR A 180 12.46 10.59 -2.78
C THR A 180 11.53 11.56 -3.50
N TRP A 181 11.86 12.87 -3.41
CA TRP A 181 11.14 13.89 -4.16
C TRP A 181 11.23 13.66 -5.68
N ASP A 182 12.37 13.22 -6.17
CA ASP A 182 12.57 12.91 -7.59
C ASP A 182 11.74 11.68 -8.02
N ASP A 183 11.59 10.67 -7.17
CA ASP A 183 10.72 9.53 -7.46
C ASP A 183 9.27 9.99 -7.62
N TYR A 184 8.80 10.85 -6.71
CA TYR A 184 7.45 11.43 -6.79
C TYR A 184 7.23 12.22 -8.08
N LEU A 185 8.19 13.09 -8.46
CA LEU A 185 8.07 13.88 -9.68
C LEU A 185 8.06 13.01 -10.93
N ARG A 186 8.92 11.97 -10.96
CA ARG A 186 8.95 10.99 -12.06
C ARG A 186 7.64 10.21 -12.16
N LEU A 187 7.14 9.71 -11.04
CA LEU A 187 5.89 8.97 -10.98
C LEU A 187 4.71 9.82 -11.43
N HIS A 188 4.60 11.05 -10.91
CA HIS A 188 3.52 11.98 -11.28
C HIS A 188 3.55 12.30 -12.78
N LEU A 189 4.74 12.58 -13.33
CA LEU A 189 4.90 12.83 -14.76
C LEU A 189 4.52 11.61 -15.60
N ALA A 190 4.90 10.41 -15.17
CA ALA A 190 4.61 9.17 -15.90
C ALA A 190 3.10 8.84 -15.90
N VAL A 191 2.38 9.14 -14.80
CA VAL A 191 0.95 8.86 -14.67
C VAL A 191 0.09 9.92 -15.36
N PHE A 192 0.44 11.22 -15.23
CA PHE A 192 -0.41 12.34 -15.64
C PHE A 192 0.12 13.11 -16.85
N GLY A 193 1.35 12.84 -17.31
CA GLY A 193 1.97 13.56 -18.41
C GLY A 193 2.50 14.97 -18.05
N HIS A 194 2.38 15.40 -16.81
CA HIS A 194 2.86 16.68 -16.31
C HIS A 194 3.35 16.57 -14.86
N LYS A 195 4.15 17.53 -14.42
CA LYS A 195 4.55 17.64 -13.03
C LYS A 195 3.37 18.09 -12.16
N PRO A 196 3.37 17.80 -10.84
CA PRO A 196 2.33 18.29 -9.93
C PRO A 196 2.27 19.82 -9.99
N ALA A 197 1.07 20.40 -9.90
CA ALA A 197 0.91 21.83 -9.70
C ALA A 197 1.69 22.24 -8.45
N GLN A 198 2.31 23.45 -8.47
CA GLN A 198 3.16 23.90 -7.37
C GLN A 198 2.49 23.62 -6.03
N LEU A 199 3.15 22.85 -5.20
CA LEU A 199 2.76 22.67 -3.81
C LEU A 199 2.84 24.04 -3.14
N VAL A 200 1.69 24.67 -2.91
CA VAL A 200 1.58 25.63 -1.83
C VAL A 200 1.83 24.79 -0.58
N ALA A 201 3.04 24.86 -0.05
CA ALA A 201 3.36 24.19 1.19
C ALA A 201 2.31 24.63 2.22
N PRO A 202 1.59 23.72 2.88
CA PRO A 202 1.03 24.10 4.16
C PRO A 202 2.22 24.57 4.99
N ALA A 203 2.12 25.78 5.53
CA ALA A 203 3.16 26.36 6.36
C ALA A 203 3.64 25.31 7.35
N ASP A 204 4.95 25.10 7.38
CA ASP A 204 5.58 24.22 8.35
C ASP A 204 5.12 24.65 9.74
N ALA A 205 4.16 23.96 10.33
CA ALA A 205 3.95 24.02 11.76
C ALA A 205 5.17 23.29 12.34
N ASN A 206 6.18 24.09 12.72
CA ASN A 206 7.22 23.66 13.65
C ASN A 206 6.52 23.05 14.86
N ASP A 207 6.74 21.76 15.10
CA ASP A 207 7.18 21.11 16.36
C ASP A 207 7.01 19.58 16.25
#